data_72be6f7d8d5faf382b4cccc5a557b5c2
#
_entry.id   72be6f7d8d5faf382b4cccc5a557b5c2
#
_cell.length_a   1.000
_cell.length_b   1.000
_cell.length_c   1.000
_cell.angle_alpha   90.00
_cell.angle_beta   90.00
_cell.angle_gamma   90.00
#
_symmetry.space_group_name_H-M   'P 1'
#
loop_
_entity.id
_entity.type
_entity.pdbx_description
1 polymer ?
#
loop_
_entity_poly.entity_id
_entity_poly.type
_entity_poly.pdbx_seq_one_letter_code
_entity_poly.pdbx_strand_id
1 'polypeptide(L)'
;MPTYTVTSSNIKLRTKQKEEIAKGITKVHNLVTGANTYFAQVIFNKSANNDHFMGGKKVKEPQLFLLGQIRAGRSKAVKKRLILNLRDTLKKKSKLDE
;
A
#
# COMPACT_ATOMS: atom_id res chain seq x y z
N MET A 1 2.19 13.04 -10.33
CA MET A 1 1.76 12.91 -8.93
C MET A 1 1.78 11.44 -8.54
N PRO A 2 2.58 11.04 -7.55
CA PRO A 2 2.60 9.64 -7.14
C PRO A 2 1.28 9.25 -6.48
N THR A 3 0.76 8.10 -6.88
CA THR A 3 -0.50 7.58 -6.35
C THR A 3 -0.30 6.15 -5.87
N TYR A 4 -0.69 5.90 -4.64
CA TYR A 4 -0.65 4.57 -4.06
C TYR A 4 -2.08 4.12 -3.78
N THR A 5 -2.43 2.95 -4.28
CA THR A 5 -3.75 2.36 -4.06
C THR A 5 -3.60 1.15 -3.16
N VAL A 6 -4.27 1.17 -2.02
CA VAL A 6 -4.29 0.05 -1.07
C VAL A 6 -5.65 -0.62 -1.17
N THR A 7 -5.66 -1.88 -1.59
CA THR A 7 -6.88 -2.66 -1.68
C THR A 7 -6.91 -3.69 -0.55
N SER A 8 -7.94 -3.64 0.29
CA SER A 8 -8.13 -4.60 1.36
C SER A 8 -9.07 -5.70 0.92
N SER A 9 -8.76 -6.94 1.32
CA SER A 9 -9.56 -8.13 1.01
C SER A 9 -9.70 -8.95 2.29
N ASN A 10 -10.93 -9.28 2.64
CA ASN A 10 -11.26 -10.07 3.85
C ASN A 10 -10.77 -9.45 5.16
N ILE A 11 -10.56 -8.15 5.17
CA ILE A 11 -10.20 -7.39 6.36
C ILE A 11 -10.89 -6.03 6.28
N LYS A 12 -11.35 -5.54 7.40
CA LYS A 12 -11.93 -4.20 7.50
C LYS A 12 -10.92 -3.28 8.18
N LEU A 13 -10.40 -2.32 7.43
CA LEU A 13 -9.53 -1.29 7.99
C LEU A 13 -10.37 -0.19 8.60
N ARG A 14 -10.04 0.16 9.86
CA ARG A 14 -10.68 1.29 10.52
C ARG A 14 -10.11 2.59 9.96
N THR A 15 -10.87 3.68 10.09
CA THR A 15 -10.43 5.00 9.62
C THR A 15 -9.06 5.37 10.19
N LYS A 16 -8.84 5.11 11.48
CA LYS A 16 -7.56 5.40 12.11
C LYS A 16 -6.41 4.60 11.50
N GLN A 17 -6.65 3.32 11.17
CA GLN A 17 -5.65 2.49 10.50
C GLN A 17 -5.33 3.04 9.11
N LYS A 18 -6.34 3.46 8.35
CA LYS A 18 -6.15 4.07 7.04
C LYS A 18 -5.31 5.34 7.12
N GLU A 19 -5.59 6.19 8.11
CA GLU A 19 -4.81 7.41 8.32
C GLU A 19 -3.35 7.10 8.63
N GLU A 20 -3.09 6.12 9.50
CA GLU A 20 -1.74 5.70 9.84
C GLU A 20 -0.99 5.11 8.65
N ILE A 21 -1.67 4.29 7.85
CA ILE A 21 -1.10 3.72 6.63
C ILE A 21 -0.77 4.84 5.65
N ALA A 22 -1.70 5.77 5.42
CA ALA A 22 -1.49 6.88 4.50
C ALA A 22 -0.29 7.75 4.92
N LYS A 23 -0.18 8.08 6.20
CA LYS A 23 0.96 8.83 6.73
C LYS A 23 2.27 8.06 6.55
N GLY A 24 2.25 6.76 6.82
CA GLY A 24 3.43 5.92 6.67
C GLY A 24 3.90 5.82 5.23
N ILE A 25 2.99 5.61 4.30
CA ILE A 25 3.30 5.53 2.86
C ILE A 25 3.89 6.87 2.38
N THR A 26 3.25 7.98 2.76
CA THR A 26 3.71 9.31 2.38
C THR A 26 5.11 9.58 2.90
N LYS A 27 5.37 9.23 4.16
CA LYS A 27 6.69 9.39 4.77
C LYS A 27 7.76 8.55 4.06
N VAL A 28 7.45 7.28 3.77
CA VAL A 28 8.37 6.40 3.05
C VAL A 28 8.67 6.96 1.67
N HIS A 29 7.64 7.38 0.94
CA HIS A 29 7.83 7.95 -0.39
C HIS A 29 8.77 9.16 -0.34
N ASN A 30 8.56 10.07 0.60
CA ASN A 30 9.41 11.25 0.77
C ASN A 30 10.85 10.86 1.12
N LEU A 31 11.04 9.96 2.08
CA LEU A 31 12.37 9.55 2.54
C LEU A 31 13.17 8.85 1.45
N VAL A 32 12.52 8.01 0.65
CA VAL A 32 13.22 7.22 -0.38
C VAL A 32 13.43 8.00 -1.67
N THR A 33 12.45 8.80 -2.10
CA THR A 33 12.50 9.51 -3.38
C THR A 33 12.90 10.97 -3.28
N GLY A 34 12.82 11.57 -2.10
CA GLY A 34 13.05 12.99 -1.91
C GLY A 34 11.90 13.88 -2.37
N ALA A 35 10.81 13.30 -2.90
CA ALA A 35 9.68 14.06 -3.37
C ALA A 35 8.91 14.71 -2.20
N ASN A 36 8.30 15.87 -2.47
CA ASN A 36 7.51 16.58 -1.48
C ASN A 36 6.30 15.76 -1.06
N THR A 37 6.07 15.61 0.25
CA THR A 37 4.96 14.84 0.80
C THR A 37 3.60 15.34 0.36
N TYR A 38 3.48 16.62 0.07
CA TYR A 38 2.23 17.22 -0.38
C TYR A 38 1.66 16.56 -1.64
N PHE A 39 2.52 16.03 -2.50
CA PHE A 39 2.09 15.44 -3.77
C PHE A 39 1.78 13.94 -3.70
N ALA A 40 2.07 13.29 -2.59
CA ALA A 40 1.77 11.87 -2.47
C ALA A 40 0.28 11.66 -2.23
N GLN A 41 -0.32 10.76 -3.01
CA GLN A 41 -1.74 10.45 -2.91
C GLN A 41 -1.92 9.00 -2.51
N VAL A 42 -2.80 8.73 -1.56
CA VAL A 42 -3.11 7.36 -1.12
C VAL A 42 -4.62 7.16 -1.19
N ILE A 43 -5.02 6.12 -1.91
CA ILE A 43 -6.43 5.78 -2.10
C ILE A 43 -6.68 4.38 -1.54
N PHE A 44 -7.77 4.21 -0.82
CA PHE A 44 -8.14 2.91 -0.26
C PHE A 44 -9.35 2.36 -1.00
N ASN A 45 -9.24 1.10 -1.44
CA ASN A 45 -10.33 0.34 -2.02
C ASN A 45 -10.57 -0.91 -1.20
N LYS A 46 -11.79 -1.40 -1.23
CA LYS A 46 -12.16 -2.63 -0.55
C LYS A 46 -12.67 -3.63 -1.58
N SER A 47 -12.10 -4.84 -1.59
CA SER A 47 -12.63 -5.93 -2.38
C SER A 47 -13.83 -6.54 -1.65
N ALA A 48 -14.95 -6.73 -2.35
CA ALA A 48 -16.11 -7.38 -1.77
C ALA A 48 -15.81 -8.85 -1.45
N ASN A 49 -16.57 -9.42 -0.49
CA ASN A 49 -16.30 -10.76 0.03
C ASN A 49 -16.22 -11.87 -1.02
N ASN A 50 -16.89 -11.69 -2.16
CA ASN A 50 -16.93 -12.72 -3.20
C ASN A 50 -16.20 -12.30 -4.48
N ASP A 51 -15.33 -11.30 -4.42
CA ASP A 51 -14.70 -10.72 -5.60
C ASP A 51 -13.20 -10.97 -5.69
N HIS A 52 -12.65 -11.78 -4.78
CA HIS A 52 -11.21 -12.04 -4.78
C HIS A 52 -10.94 -13.54 -4.92
N PHE A 53 -10.32 -13.90 -6.03
CA PHE A 53 -9.99 -15.29 -6.36
C PHE A 53 -8.51 -15.42 -6.70
N MET A 54 -7.93 -16.54 -6.31
CA MET A 54 -6.55 -16.88 -6.65
C MET A 54 -6.51 -18.34 -7.10
N GLY A 55 -5.93 -18.60 -8.28
CA GLY A 55 -5.93 -19.95 -8.85
C GLY A 55 -7.33 -20.48 -9.08
N GLY A 56 -8.30 -19.62 -9.36
CA GLY A 56 -9.70 -19.97 -9.57
C GLY A 56 -10.48 -20.26 -8.29
N LYS A 57 -9.86 -20.11 -7.12
CA LYS A 57 -10.50 -20.36 -5.84
C LYS A 57 -10.68 -19.08 -5.06
N LYS A 58 -11.79 -18.98 -4.32
CA LYS A 58 -12.09 -17.82 -3.50
C LYS A 58 -11.04 -17.66 -2.39
N VAL A 59 -10.51 -16.45 -2.26
CA VAL A 59 -9.59 -16.10 -1.17
C VAL A 59 -10.38 -15.75 0.07
N LYS A 60 -10.10 -16.42 1.18
CA LYS A 60 -10.78 -16.20 2.47
C LYS A 60 -9.90 -15.52 3.50
N GLU A 61 -8.60 -15.50 3.27
CA GLU A 61 -7.64 -14.91 4.21
C GLU A 61 -7.57 -13.39 4.06
N PRO A 62 -7.28 -12.67 5.16
CA PRO A 62 -7.09 -11.22 5.05
C PRO A 62 -5.85 -10.88 4.25
N GLN A 63 -5.99 -9.97 3.30
CA GLN A 63 -4.88 -9.52 2.46
C GLN A 63 -4.98 -8.03 2.17
N LEU A 64 -3.82 -7.41 1.99
CA LEU A 64 -3.69 -6.05 1.51
C LEU A 64 -2.84 -6.04 0.26
N PHE A 65 -3.30 -5.30 -0.75
CA PHE A 65 -2.55 -5.09 -1.99
C PHE A 65 -2.18 -3.63 -2.11
N LEU A 66 -0.93 -3.37 -2.46
CA LEU A 66 -0.45 -2.02 -2.71
C LEU A 66 -0.02 -1.90 -4.16
N LEU A 67 -0.65 -0.97 -4.88
CA LEU A 67 -0.24 -0.58 -6.21
C LEU A 67 0.31 0.84 -6.15
N GLY A 68 1.57 1.01 -6.52
CA GLY A 68 2.20 2.33 -6.57
C GLY A 68 2.39 2.77 -8.00
N GLN A 69 1.90 3.97 -8.33
CA GLN A 69 2.13 4.63 -9.60
C GLN A 69 3.03 5.82 -9.32
N ILE A 70 4.30 5.69 -9.66
CA ILE A 70 5.32 6.69 -9.35
C ILE A 70 5.91 7.26 -10.63
N ARG A 71 6.61 8.40 -10.48
CA ARG A 71 7.25 9.06 -11.58
C ARG A 71 8.25 8.13 -12.28
N ALA A 72 8.26 8.14 -13.60
CA ALA A 72 9.22 7.37 -14.41
C ALA A 72 10.65 7.84 -14.18
N GLY A 73 11.62 6.96 -14.42
CA GLY A 73 13.03 7.32 -14.34
C GLY A 73 13.69 7.02 -12.99
N ARG A 74 12.98 6.46 -12.05
CA ARG A 74 13.59 6.02 -10.78
C ARG A 74 14.48 4.81 -10.99
N SER A 75 15.65 4.76 -10.32
CA SER A 75 16.56 3.63 -10.41
C SER A 75 15.97 2.36 -9.80
N LYS A 76 16.53 1.21 -10.19
CA LYS A 76 16.12 -0.08 -9.59
C LYS A 76 16.37 -0.10 -8.09
N ALA A 77 17.47 0.50 -7.62
CA ALA A 77 17.79 0.55 -6.20
C ALA A 77 16.75 1.36 -5.42
N VAL A 78 16.35 2.51 -5.96
CA VAL A 78 15.31 3.35 -5.35
C VAL A 78 13.97 2.60 -5.32
N LYS A 79 13.58 1.96 -6.43
CA LYS A 79 12.33 1.19 -6.49
C LYS A 79 12.33 0.05 -5.48
N LYS A 80 13.44 -0.66 -5.33
CA LYS A 80 13.55 -1.75 -4.37
C LYS A 80 13.43 -1.25 -2.94
N ARG A 81 14.12 -0.18 -2.59
CA ARG A 81 14.01 0.43 -1.25
C ARG A 81 12.58 0.87 -0.97
N LEU A 82 11.94 1.47 -1.96
CA LEU A 82 10.56 1.93 -1.84
C LEU A 82 9.62 0.77 -1.55
N ILE A 83 9.70 -0.30 -2.34
CA ILE A 83 8.85 -1.49 -2.16
C ILE A 83 9.05 -2.12 -0.78
N LEU A 84 10.29 -2.32 -0.36
CA LEU A 84 10.58 -2.95 0.93
C LEU A 84 10.07 -2.10 2.10
N ASN A 85 10.29 -0.79 2.05
CA ASN A 85 9.83 0.10 3.12
C ASN A 85 8.30 0.24 3.13
N LEU A 86 7.66 0.24 1.97
CA LEU A 86 6.20 0.26 1.89
C LEU A 86 5.59 -1.02 2.45
N ARG A 87 6.19 -2.17 2.13
CA ARG A 87 5.74 -3.45 2.67
C ARG A 87 5.80 -3.46 4.19
N ASP A 88 6.93 -3.01 4.76
CA ASP A 88 7.11 -2.96 6.20
C ASP A 88 6.10 -2.01 6.86
N THR A 89 5.82 -0.88 6.23
CA THR A 89 4.83 0.08 6.71
C THR A 89 3.43 -0.53 6.76
N LEU A 90 3.01 -1.20 5.68
CA LEU A 90 1.71 -1.85 5.62
C LEU A 90 1.58 -2.94 6.69
N LYS A 91 2.60 -3.77 6.82
CA LYS A 91 2.62 -4.85 7.81
C LYS A 91 2.50 -4.31 9.22
N LYS A 92 3.27 -3.29 9.55
CA LYS A 92 3.30 -2.69 10.88
C LYS A 92 1.99 -2.00 11.23
N LYS A 93 1.44 -1.20 10.29
CA LYS A 93 0.25 -0.37 10.55
C LYS A 93 -1.05 -1.15 10.47
N SER A 94 -1.09 -2.22 9.68
CA SER A 94 -2.28 -3.07 9.55
C SER A 94 -2.27 -4.23 10.53
N LYS A 95 -1.11 -4.54 11.11
CA LYS A 95 -0.89 -5.70 11.99
C LYS A 95 -1.16 -7.04 11.29
N LEU A 96 -0.96 -7.08 9.97
CA LEU A 96 -1.03 -8.31 9.20
C LEU A 96 0.36 -8.92 9.06
N ASP A 97 0.42 -10.26 9.15
CA ASP A 97 1.61 -11.02 8.77
C ASP A 97 1.62 -11.23 7.26
N GLU A 98 2.80 -11.41 6.72
CA GLU A 98 2.94 -11.70 5.30
C GLU A 98 2.32 -13.02 4.89
#